data_b79d6fa9c708e52941fec874b1e2c93d
#
_entry.id   b79d6fa9c708e52941fec874b1e2c93d
#
_cell.length_a   1.000
_cell.length_b   1.000
_cell.length_c   1.000
_cell.angle_alpha   90.00
_cell.angle_beta   90.00
_cell.angle_gamma   90.00
#
_symmetry.space_group_name_H-M   'P 1'
#
loop_
_entity.id
_entity.type
_entity.pdbx_description
1 polymer ?
#
loop_
_entity_poly.entity_id
_entity_poly.type
_entity_poly.pdbx_seq_one_letter_code
_entity_poly.pdbx_strand_id
1 'polypeptide(L)'
;MKITLINHASCIFEFGSYKLLCDPWFEGFVFGGGWGLQYESKKCYELVENATHLWVSHFHEDHLNRKTLLKILEMNPELIIFANDSCNFQMSKIFKSINSKNIISLDERKEYLLSNNSSIKRYPATGIDNALLIKHCGYNYLNLNDVVLSKVALRMLAKEMGPIEIIMSNFNHAGKLLKSSINKNKIRKSLIENYQDNIEPFNAKYSIPFASYHYYRAPESSEQNSAMIGMDELQSLGNSVIPIKLGERVSYNPLDKEFEIKTLIDVPKSYKETIKRSNKIEIEELINLSKDYLSKVNKRFLYLPELFKSLIVNIYDLGLIVKLSFKENKILLLRDQDSHINMHSSVLEKWFSSLYGTDQTCVGAHFSIGKLGRGPLVKYITFCMLFDNKLDLVILLKMLFTYKGLKFFFNRREEIIGLMLTRSVMADYQKEE
;
A
#
# COMPACT_ATOMS: atom_id res chain seq x y z
N MET A 1 7.99 -24.83 7.69
CA MET A 1 7.77 -23.57 6.91
C MET A 1 9.09 -22.88 6.65
N LYS A 2 9.35 -22.45 5.39
CA LYS A 2 10.48 -21.57 5.09
C LYS A 2 9.94 -20.27 4.53
N ILE A 3 10.52 -19.14 4.94
CA ILE A 3 10.14 -17.82 4.47
C ILE A 3 11.41 -17.08 4.03
N THR A 4 11.46 -16.68 2.76
CA THR A 4 12.57 -15.91 2.20
C THR A 4 12.12 -14.48 1.99
N LEU A 5 12.77 -13.49 2.62
CA LEU A 5 12.53 -12.08 2.31
C LEU A 5 13.34 -11.70 1.06
N ILE A 6 12.68 -11.14 0.05
CA ILE A 6 13.35 -10.76 -1.20
C ILE A 6 13.56 -9.27 -1.26
N ASN A 7 12.48 -8.50 -1.15
CA ASN A 7 12.54 -7.02 -1.16
C ASN A 7 11.20 -6.45 -0.68
N HIS A 8 11.15 -5.19 -0.29
CA HIS A 8 9.96 -4.43 0.15
C HIS A 8 8.84 -5.33 0.72
N ALA A 9 7.77 -5.57 -0.04
CA ALA A 9 6.67 -6.48 0.26
C ALA A 9 6.82 -7.86 -0.42
N SER A 10 8.00 -8.16 -0.99
CA SER A 10 8.24 -9.38 -1.75
C SER A 10 8.84 -10.47 -0.88
N CYS A 11 8.18 -11.61 -0.80
CA CYS A 11 8.67 -12.78 -0.09
C CYS A 11 8.25 -14.09 -0.77
N ILE A 12 8.90 -15.20 -0.41
CA ILE A 12 8.51 -16.55 -0.78
C ILE A 12 8.19 -17.35 0.48
N PHE A 13 7.02 -17.97 0.50
CA PHE A 13 6.69 -19.02 1.44
C PHE A 13 6.93 -20.40 0.77
N GLU A 14 7.75 -21.25 1.40
CA GLU A 14 7.97 -22.62 0.95
C GLU A 14 7.37 -23.59 1.97
N PHE A 15 6.41 -24.41 1.52
CA PHE A 15 5.71 -25.41 2.35
C PHE A 15 5.23 -26.57 1.49
N GLY A 16 5.58 -27.80 1.89
CA GLY A 16 5.37 -28.97 1.04
C GLY A 16 6.08 -28.81 -0.31
N SER A 17 5.34 -28.98 -1.40
CA SER A 17 5.83 -28.75 -2.77
C SER A 17 5.57 -27.33 -3.28
N TYR A 18 5.00 -26.44 -2.47
CA TYR A 18 4.59 -25.09 -2.87
C TYR A 18 5.70 -24.07 -2.59
N LYS A 19 5.94 -23.20 -3.56
CA LYS A 19 6.76 -22.00 -3.45
C LYS A 19 5.89 -20.81 -3.88
N LEU A 20 5.27 -20.18 -2.90
CA LEU A 20 4.34 -19.08 -3.08
C LEU A 20 5.09 -17.75 -3.00
N LEU A 21 5.27 -17.11 -4.14
CA LEU A 21 5.79 -15.74 -4.25
C LEU A 21 4.69 -14.73 -3.90
N CYS A 22 5.02 -13.71 -3.12
CA CYS A 22 4.12 -12.60 -2.79
C CYS A 22 4.70 -11.27 -3.28
N ASP A 23 3.83 -10.41 -3.85
CA ASP A 23 4.05 -8.99 -4.13
C ASP A 23 5.42 -8.63 -4.73
N PRO A 24 5.78 -9.09 -5.94
CA PRO A 24 7.12 -8.92 -6.48
C PRO A 24 7.38 -7.51 -7.02
N TRP A 25 8.29 -6.78 -6.36
CA TRP A 25 8.89 -5.53 -6.83
C TRP A 25 10.41 -5.58 -6.58
N PHE A 26 11.21 -5.75 -7.63
CA PHE A 26 12.66 -5.98 -7.53
C PHE A 26 13.50 -4.89 -8.15
N GLU A 27 12.92 -4.03 -8.97
CA GLU A 27 13.64 -2.97 -9.66
C GLU A 27 12.75 -1.78 -10.00
N GLY A 28 13.39 -0.64 -10.20
CA GLY A 28 12.74 0.58 -10.68
C GLY A 28 12.04 1.37 -9.57
N PHE A 29 11.22 2.32 -10.03
CA PHE A 29 10.54 3.27 -9.16
C PHE A 29 9.04 3.16 -9.36
N VAL A 30 8.28 3.45 -8.33
CA VAL A 30 6.82 3.36 -8.32
C VAL A 30 6.17 4.68 -7.91
N PHE A 31 4.87 4.80 -8.08
CA PHE A 31 4.06 5.99 -7.77
C PHE A 31 4.61 7.24 -8.43
N GLY A 32 4.67 7.23 -9.77
CA GLY A 32 5.21 8.35 -10.54
C GLY A 32 6.69 8.65 -10.24
N GLY A 33 7.43 7.64 -9.73
CA GLY A 33 8.81 7.74 -9.31
C GLY A 33 9.00 8.25 -7.89
N GLY A 34 7.92 8.43 -7.10
CA GLY A 34 7.96 8.93 -5.72
C GLY A 34 8.67 8.01 -4.76
N TRP A 35 8.63 6.68 -5.02
CA TRP A 35 9.32 5.69 -4.20
C TRP A 35 10.38 4.93 -4.99
N GLY A 36 11.43 4.53 -4.28
CA GLY A 36 12.45 3.60 -4.73
C GLY A 36 12.72 2.53 -3.66
N LEU A 37 13.36 1.44 -4.05
CA LEU A 37 13.77 0.38 -3.15
C LEU A 37 14.98 0.81 -2.31
N GLN A 38 14.95 0.56 -1.00
CA GLN A 38 16.11 0.80 -0.11
C GLN A 38 17.28 -0.13 -0.43
N TYR A 39 16.98 -1.30 -0.97
CA TYR A 39 17.92 -2.34 -1.34
C TYR A 39 17.56 -2.85 -2.72
N GLU A 40 18.53 -3.14 -3.57
CA GLU A 40 18.28 -3.61 -4.92
C GLU A 40 19.32 -4.63 -5.36
N SER A 41 18.88 -5.74 -5.94
CA SER A 41 19.75 -6.75 -6.54
C SER A 41 19.04 -7.46 -7.67
N LYS A 42 19.70 -7.58 -8.83
CA LYS A 42 19.21 -8.41 -9.93
C LYS A 42 19.13 -9.90 -9.57
N LYS A 43 19.90 -10.35 -8.56
CA LYS A 43 19.86 -11.72 -8.04
C LYS A 43 18.50 -12.08 -7.39
N CYS A 44 17.65 -11.09 -7.08
CA CYS A 44 16.28 -11.37 -6.61
C CYS A 44 15.50 -12.26 -7.59
N TYR A 45 15.77 -12.17 -8.88
CA TYR A 45 15.13 -13.02 -9.89
C TYR A 45 15.54 -14.49 -9.77
N GLU A 46 16.77 -14.80 -9.34
CA GLU A 46 17.24 -16.18 -9.12
C GLU A 46 16.45 -16.89 -8.01
N LEU A 47 16.00 -16.14 -6.99
CA LEU A 47 15.21 -16.68 -5.90
C LEU A 47 13.80 -17.13 -6.31
N VAL A 48 13.26 -16.54 -7.38
CA VAL A 48 11.86 -16.75 -7.81
C VAL A 48 11.72 -17.63 -9.05
N GLU A 49 12.83 -18.05 -9.66
CA GLU A 49 12.86 -18.86 -10.88
C GLU A 49 11.98 -20.12 -10.76
N ASN A 50 12.02 -20.76 -9.59
CA ASN A 50 11.26 -21.98 -9.29
C ASN A 50 9.99 -21.73 -8.46
N ALA A 51 9.45 -20.50 -8.47
CA ALA A 51 8.16 -20.23 -7.83
C ALA A 51 7.05 -21.02 -8.52
N THR A 52 6.19 -21.68 -7.74
CA THR A 52 5.06 -22.43 -8.29
C THR A 52 3.80 -21.61 -8.38
N HIS A 53 3.66 -20.66 -7.46
CA HIS A 53 2.49 -19.79 -7.33
C HIS A 53 2.92 -18.35 -7.07
N LEU A 54 2.10 -17.42 -7.54
CA LEU A 54 2.18 -15.99 -7.23
C LEU A 54 0.87 -15.54 -6.58
N TRP A 55 0.98 -14.81 -5.50
CA TRP A 55 -0.12 -14.04 -4.93
C TRP A 55 0.26 -12.56 -4.89
N VAL A 56 -0.68 -11.69 -5.30
CA VAL A 56 -0.54 -10.24 -5.19
C VAL A 56 -1.64 -9.72 -4.29
N SER A 57 -1.27 -9.02 -3.23
CA SER A 57 -2.20 -8.55 -2.20
C SER A 57 -3.20 -7.54 -2.74
N HIS A 58 -2.72 -6.56 -3.51
CA HIS A 58 -3.51 -5.51 -4.13
C HIS A 58 -2.78 -4.90 -5.35
N PHE A 59 -3.40 -3.91 -6.01
CA PHE A 59 -2.93 -3.42 -7.30
C PHE A 59 -1.96 -2.22 -7.24
N HIS A 60 -1.52 -1.76 -6.07
CA HIS A 60 -0.49 -0.71 -5.97
C HIS A 60 0.80 -1.15 -6.64
N GLU A 61 1.52 -0.18 -7.23
CA GLU A 61 2.69 -0.45 -8.08
C GLU A 61 3.87 -1.11 -7.34
N ASP A 62 3.96 -0.96 -6.03
CA ASP A 62 4.97 -1.58 -5.15
C ASP A 62 4.65 -3.04 -4.75
N HIS A 63 3.43 -3.51 -5.07
CA HIS A 63 2.97 -4.89 -4.92
C HIS A 63 2.72 -5.56 -6.27
N LEU A 64 2.03 -4.87 -7.18
CA LEU A 64 1.82 -5.30 -8.55
C LEU A 64 2.76 -4.55 -9.50
N ASN A 65 4.05 -4.83 -9.39
CA ASN A 65 5.04 -4.18 -10.26
C ASN A 65 5.06 -4.84 -11.64
N ARG A 66 4.49 -4.13 -12.63
CA ARG A 66 4.36 -4.66 -13.99
C ARG A 66 5.69 -5.08 -14.61
N LYS A 67 6.77 -4.31 -14.40
CA LYS A 67 8.08 -4.59 -14.98
C LYS A 67 8.67 -5.88 -14.42
N THR A 68 8.66 -6.01 -13.10
CA THR A 68 9.12 -7.22 -12.39
C THR A 68 8.28 -8.43 -12.79
N LEU A 69 6.95 -8.27 -12.83
CA LEU A 69 6.03 -9.35 -13.14
C LEU A 69 6.20 -9.89 -14.56
N LEU A 70 6.33 -9.02 -15.57
CA LEU A 70 6.57 -9.44 -16.95
C LEU A 70 7.83 -10.29 -17.07
N LYS A 71 8.91 -9.88 -16.40
CA LYS A 71 10.17 -10.63 -16.42
C LYS A 71 10.06 -11.99 -15.70
N ILE A 72 9.31 -12.05 -14.58
CA ILE A 72 9.03 -13.33 -13.90
C ILE A 72 8.24 -14.27 -14.81
N LEU A 73 7.20 -13.76 -15.50
CA LEU A 73 6.39 -14.56 -16.42
C LEU A 73 7.16 -15.00 -17.68
N GLU A 74 8.13 -14.21 -18.13
CA GLU A 74 9.06 -14.62 -19.20
C GLU A 74 9.95 -15.79 -18.76
N MET A 75 10.44 -15.77 -17.51
CA MET A 75 11.25 -16.84 -16.92
C MET A 75 10.43 -18.09 -16.57
N ASN A 76 9.19 -17.90 -16.12
CA ASN A 76 8.29 -18.96 -15.67
C ASN A 76 6.86 -18.74 -16.23
N PRO A 77 6.59 -19.14 -17.49
CA PRO A 77 5.28 -18.95 -18.12
C PRO A 77 4.16 -19.79 -17.49
N GLU A 78 4.51 -20.86 -16.79
CA GLU A 78 3.56 -21.78 -16.15
C GLU A 78 3.18 -21.40 -14.70
N LEU A 79 3.67 -20.24 -14.22
CA LEU A 79 3.38 -19.72 -12.89
C LEU A 79 1.87 -19.59 -12.66
N ILE A 80 1.36 -20.24 -11.61
CA ILE A 80 -0.04 -20.13 -11.21
C ILE A 80 -0.24 -18.82 -10.45
N ILE A 81 -1.19 -17.98 -10.88
CA ILE A 81 -1.43 -16.67 -10.28
C ILE A 81 -2.73 -16.66 -9.51
N PHE A 82 -2.67 -16.35 -8.23
CA PHE A 82 -3.82 -16.06 -7.41
C PHE A 82 -4.22 -14.59 -7.53
N ALA A 83 -5.37 -14.33 -8.14
CA ALA A 83 -5.91 -13.00 -8.34
C ALA A 83 -6.94 -12.66 -7.25
N ASN A 84 -6.79 -11.50 -6.61
CA ASN A 84 -7.70 -10.98 -5.61
C ASN A 84 -8.79 -10.13 -6.29
N ASP A 85 -9.80 -10.77 -6.86
CA ASP A 85 -10.92 -10.03 -7.43
C ASP A 85 -11.88 -9.56 -6.33
N SER A 86 -12.26 -8.29 -6.38
CA SER A 86 -13.29 -7.68 -5.54
C SER A 86 -14.47 -7.22 -6.40
N CYS A 87 -15.54 -6.71 -5.79
CA CYS A 87 -16.77 -6.38 -6.52
C CYS A 87 -16.59 -5.36 -7.66
N ASN A 88 -15.63 -4.43 -7.55
CA ASN A 88 -15.41 -3.37 -8.55
C ASN A 88 -14.04 -3.44 -9.22
N PHE A 89 -13.13 -4.22 -8.68
CA PHE A 89 -11.78 -4.36 -9.19
C PHE A 89 -11.47 -5.83 -9.46
N GLN A 90 -11.00 -6.14 -10.66
CA GLN A 90 -10.69 -7.50 -11.09
C GLN A 90 -9.22 -7.57 -11.50
N MET A 91 -8.36 -7.98 -10.57
CA MET A 91 -6.93 -8.19 -10.84
C MET A 91 -6.69 -9.24 -11.92
N SER A 92 -7.59 -10.22 -12.05
CA SER A 92 -7.55 -11.21 -13.14
C SER A 92 -7.52 -10.55 -14.53
N LYS A 93 -8.17 -9.39 -14.71
CA LYS A 93 -8.12 -8.65 -15.98
C LYS A 93 -6.72 -8.08 -16.26
N ILE A 94 -6.04 -7.59 -15.21
CA ILE A 94 -4.66 -7.10 -15.34
C ILE A 94 -3.74 -8.25 -15.75
N PHE A 95 -3.82 -9.38 -15.06
CA PHE A 95 -3.00 -10.55 -15.39
C PHE A 95 -3.27 -11.07 -16.80
N LYS A 96 -4.53 -11.12 -17.25
CA LYS A 96 -4.87 -11.45 -18.64
C LYS A 96 -4.27 -10.47 -19.64
N SER A 97 -4.22 -9.17 -19.32
CA SER A 97 -3.65 -8.14 -20.22
C SER A 97 -2.14 -8.26 -20.41
N ILE A 98 -1.47 -9.04 -19.58
CA ILE A 98 -0.03 -9.37 -19.68
C ILE A 98 0.20 -10.84 -20.08
N ASN A 99 -0.80 -11.45 -20.72
CA ASN A 99 -0.77 -12.83 -21.25
C ASN A 99 -0.51 -13.92 -20.22
N SER A 100 -0.87 -13.70 -18.94
CA SER A 100 -0.83 -14.78 -17.94
C SER A 100 -1.87 -15.83 -18.26
N LYS A 101 -1.46 -17.10 -18.27
CA LYS A 101 -2.32 -18.24 -18.67
C LYS A 101 -3.06 -18.87 -17.49
N ASN A 102 -2.37 -19.04 -16.37
CA ASN A 102 -2.84 -19.82 -15.22
C ASN A 102 -3.32 -18.88 -14.11
N ILE A 103 -4.54 -18.34 -14.23
CA ILE A 103 -5.10 -17.38 -13.26
C ILE A 103 -6.24 -18.06 -12.49
N ILE A 104 -6.11 -18.05 -11.16
CA ILE A 104 -7.13 -18.53 -10.22
C ILE A 104 -7.63 -17.34 -9.40
N SER A 105 -8.92 -17.06 -9.44
CA SER A 105 -9.52 -16.03 -8.60
C SER A 105 -9.73 -16.55 -7.19
N LEU A 106 -9.21 -15.84 -6.19
CA LEU A 106 -9.45 -16.13 -4.78
C LEU A 106 -10.65 -15.34 -4.28
N ASP A 107 -11.68 -16.04 -3.85
CA ASP A 107 -12.82 -15.44 -3.14
C ASP A 107 -12.38 -14.89 -1.77
N GLU A 108 -12.99 -13.78 -1.36
CA GLU A 108 -12.78 -13.20 -0.03
C GLU A 108 -13.26 -14.17 1.06
N ARG A 109 -12.41 -14.39 2.07
CA ARG A 109 -12.66 -15.23 3.25
C ARG A 109 -13.00 -16.70 2.95
N LYS A 110 -12.80 -17.15 1.73
CA LYS A 110 -12.95 -18.55 1.36
C LYS A 110 -11.60 -19.26 1.41
N GLU A 111 -11.57 -20.41 2.03
CA GLU A 111 -10.37 -21.26 2.08
C GLU A 111 -10.17 -21.94 0.72
N TYR A 112 -8.96 -21.83 0.19
CA TYR A 112 -8.54 -22.49 -1.03
C TYR A 112 -7.54 -23.60 -0.68
N LEU A 113 -7.94 -24.86 -0.91
CA LEU A 113 -7.11 -26.02 -0.63
C LEU A 113 -6.04 -26.16 -1.71
N LEU A 114 -4.79 -26.24 -1.30
CA LEU A 114 -3.64 -26.54 -2.14
C LEU A 114 -3.33 -28.04 -2.10
N SER A 115 -3.45 -28.65 -0.91
CA SER A 115 -3.31 -30.07 -0.67
C SER A 115 -4.12 -30.48 0.56
N ASN A 116 -4.10 -31.76 0.93
CA ASN A 116 -4.77 -32.23 2.15
C ASN A 116 -4.28 -31.54 3.43
N ASN A 117 -3.02 -31.07 3.43
CA ASN A 117 -2.40 -30.47 4.62
C ASN A 117 -2.08 -28.98 4.45
N SER A 118 -2.49 -28.36 3.35
CA SER A 118 -2.14 -26.98 3.07
C SER A 118 -3.27 -26.22 2.40
N SER A 119 -3.53 -25.02 2.87
CA SER A 119 -4.52 -24.11 2.29
C SER A 119 -4.08 -22.67 2.44
N ILE A 120 -4.72 -21.80 1.66
CA ILE A 120 -4.60 -20.35 1.76
C ILE A 120 -5.99 -19.73 1.89
N LYS A 121 -6.05 -18.61 2.60
CA LYS A 121 -7.27 -17.82 2.75
C LYS A 121 -6.93 -16.35 2.77
N ARG A 122 -7.54 -15.57 1.87
CA ARG A 122 -7.36 -14.11 1.88
C ARG A 122 -8.42 -13.42 2.74
N TYR A 123 -7.99 -12.40 3.45
CA TYR A 123 -8.83 -11.54 4.26
C TYR A 123 -8.75 -10.11 3.72
N PRO A 124 -9.85 -9.57 3.20
CA PRO A 124 -9.88 -8.20 2.71
C PRO A 124 -9.83 -7.22 3.88
N ALA A 125 -9.12 -6.11 3.71
CA ALA A 125 -9.00 -5.03 4.67
C ALA A 125 -8.77 -3.70 3.96
N THR A 126 -8.93 -2.60 4.66
CA THR A 126 -8.57 -1.23 4.27
C THR A 126 -8.83 -0.93 2.77
N GLY A 127 -10.09 -1.10 2.35
CA GLY A 127 -10.50 -0.84 0.97
C GLY A 127 -10.03 -1.89 -0.05
N ILE A 128 -8.77 -1.84 -0.45
CA ILE A 128 -8.19 -2.72 -1.49
C ILE A 128 -7.19 -3.73 -0.96
N ASP A 129 -6.64 -3.50 0.24
CA ASP A 129 -5.61 -4.34 0.82
C ASP A 129 -6.14 -5.72 1.21
N ASN A 130 -5.25 -6.68 1.25
CA ASN A 130 -5.59 -8.03 1.67
C ASN A 130 -4.46 -8.61 2.52
N ALA A 131 -4.85 -9.32 3.60
CA ALA A 131 -3.97 -10.22 4.31
C ALA A 131 -4.11 -11.64 3.76
N LEU A 132 -3.05 -12.43 3.87
CA LEU A 132 -3.02 -13.83 3.46
C LEU A 132 -2.71 -14.73 4.66
N LEU A 133 -3.64 -15.59 5.01
CA LEU A 133 -3.44 -16.68 5.94
C LEU A 133 -3.02 -17.94 5.18
N ILE A 134 -1.87 -18.51 5.52
CA ILE A 134 -1.37 -19.77 5.01
C ILE A 134 -1.49 -20.79 6.14
N LYS A 135 -2.19 -21.91 5.87
CA LYS A 135 -2.25 -23.05 6.78
C LYS A 135 -1.40 -24.18 6.21
N HIS A 136 -0.56 -24.76 7.04
CA HIS A 136 0.26 -25.88 6.65
C HIS A 136 0.50 -26.82 7.84
N CYS A 137 0.16 -28.11 7.69
CA CYS A 137 0.31 -29.16 8.71
C CYS A 137 -0.26 -28.77 10.09
N GLY A 138 -1.43 -28.10 10.11
CA GLY A 138 -2.10 -27.68 11.33
C GLY A 138 -1.62 -26.34 11.93
N TYR A 139 -0.62 -25.69 11.33
CA TYR A 139 -0.09 -24.41 11.79
C TYR A 139 -0.47 -23.26 10.85
N ASN A 140 -0.65 -22.07 11.42
CA ASN A 140 -1.06 -20.86 10.70
C ASN A 140 0.10 -19.86 10.60
N TYR A 141 0.26 -19.27 9.40
CA TYR A 141 1.23 -18.22 9.10
C TYR A 141 0.49 -17.06 8.44
N LEU A 142 0.73 -15.84 8.90
CA LEU A 142 -0.04 -14.68 8.49
C LEU A 142 0.84 -13.62 7.84
N ASN A 143 0.55 -13.28 6.61
CA ASN A 143 1.07 -12.11 5.94
C ASN A 143 0.01 -10.99 6.00
N LEU A 144 0.18 -10.02 6.90
CA LEU A 144 -0.69 -8.83 6.98
C LEU A 144 -0.38 -7.83 5.87
N ASN A 145 0.84 -7.86 5.35
CA ASN A 145 1.26 -6.90 4.32
C ASN A 145 1.04 -5.44 4.77
N ASP A 146 0.38 -4.62 3.94
CA ASP A 146 0.07 -3.19 4.21
C ASP A 146 -1.22 -2.97 4.97
N VAL A 147 -1.86 -4.04 5.45
CA VAL A 147 -3.12 -3.94 6.18
C VAL A 147 -2.95 -3.06 7.43
N VAL A 148 -3.73 -1.98 7.48
CA VAL A 148 -3.82 -1.07 8.63
C VAL A 148 -5.27 -1.08 9.12
N LEU A 149 -5.50 -1.67 10.29
CA LEU A 149 -6.81 -1.77 10.91
C LEU A 149 -6.75 -1.29 12.37
N SER A 150 -7.91 -0.92 12.91
CA SER A 150 -7.99 -0.63 14.34
C SER A 150 -7.69 -1.87 15.18
N LYS A 151 -7.17 -1.71 16.38
CA LYS A 151 -6.94 -2.82 17.33
C LYS A 151 -8.19 -3.69 17.55
N VAL A 152 -9.39 -3.09 17.52
CA VAL A 152 -10.66 -3.84 17.64
C VAL A 152 -10.84 -4.78 16.45
N ALA A 153 -10.64 -4.27 15.23
CA ALA A 153 -10.74 -5.07 14.01
C ALA A 153 -9.69 -6.19 13.97
N LEU A 154 -8.44 -5.89 14.36
CA LEU A 154 -7.36 -6.89 14.43
C LEU A 154 -7.66 -7.99 15.44
N ARG A 155 -8.21 -7.67 16.63
CA ARG A 155 -8.65 -8.68 17.62
C ARG A 155 -9.77 -9.58 17.10
N MET A 156 -10.71 -9.02 16.35
CA MET A 156 -11.78 -9.81 15.72
C MET A 156 -11.21 -10.76 14.65
N LEU A 157 -10.28 -10.29 13.83
CA LEU A 157 -9.59 -11.13 12.85
C LEU A 157 -8.76 -12.21 13.51
N ALA A 158 -8.00 -11.88 14.55
CA ALA A 158 -7.20 -12.84 15.30
C ALA A 158 -8.05 -13.97 15.90
N LYS A 159 -9.23 -13.65 16.43
CA LYS A 159 -10.17 -14.65 16.93
C LYS A 159 -10.67 -15.59 15.83
N GLU A 160 -10.90 -15.08 14.63
CA GLU A 160 -11.32 -15.89 13.47
C GLU A 160 -10.19 -16.77 12.92
N MET A 161 -8.96 -16.25 12.86
CA MET A 161 -7.81 -16.93 12.29
C MET A 161 -7.23 -18.03 13.21
N GLY A 162 -7.43 -17.90 14.52
CA GLY A 162 -6.85 -18.79 15.53
C GLY A 162 -5.35 -18.52 15.76
N PRO A 163 -4.65 -19.43 16.47
CA PRO A 163 -3.24 -19.24 16.82
C PRO A 163 -2.36 -19.06 15.58
N ILE A 164 -1.43 -18.10 15.63
CA ILE A 164 -0.49 -17.77 14.56
C ILE A 164 0.94 -18.09 15.01
N GLU A 165 1.69 -18.82 14.21
CA GLU A 165 3.10 -19.11 14.48
C GLU A 165 4.00 -17.93 14.11
N ILE A 166 3.87 -17.45 12.87
CA ILE A 166 4.65 -16.32 12.36
C ILE A 166 3.69 -15.31 11.72
N ILE A 167 3.81 -14.05 12.10
CA ILE A 167 3.11 -12.91 11.50
C ILE A 167 4.11 -12.00 10.79
N MET A 168 3.76 -11.52 9.60
CA MET A 168 4.52 -10.52 8.85
C MET A 168 3.69 -9.24 8.76
N SER A 169 4.26 -8.10 9.11
CA SER A 169 3.56 -6.79 9.11
C SER A 169 4.47 -5.66 8.72
N ASN A 170 3.89 -4.62 8.11
CA ASN A 170 4.58 -3.38 7.81
C ASN A 170 5.06 -2.67 9.10
N PHE A 171 6.12 -1.87 8.96
CA PHE A 171 6.75 -1.18 10.10
C PHE A 171 7.13 0.27 9.81
N ASN A 172 6.95 0.76 8.59
CA ASN A 172 7.15 2.16 8.24
C ASN A 172 5.86 2.76 7.66
N HIS A 173 5.80 4.07 7.62
CA HIS A 173 4.67 4.78 7.03
C HIS A 173 4.72 4.75 5.50
N ALA A 174 3.55 4.68 4.87
CA ALA A 174 3.34 4.83 3.46
C ALA A 174 2.69 6.19 3.13
N GLY A 175 3.05 6.78 1.99
CA GLY A 175 2.47 8.04 1.53
C GLY A 175 2.99 9.28 2.25
N LYS A 176 2.31 10.41 2.05
CA LYS A 176 2.70 11.71 2.62
C LYS A 176 2.24 11.85 4.07
N LEU A 177 3.17 12.15 4.96
CA LEU A 177 2.84 12.62 6.31
C LEU A 177 2.16 13.99 6.23
N LEU A 178 0.93 14.08 6.69
CA LEU A 178 0.10 15.28 6.61
C LEU A 178 0.36 16.25 7.78
N LYS A 179 1.66 16.49 8.10
CA LYS A 179 2.11 17.43 9.13
C LYS A 179 3.01 18.48 8.51
N SER A 180 2.91 19.71 9.01
CA SER A 180 3.73 20.84 8.56
C SER A 180 5.17 20.77 9.06
N SER A 181 5.41 20.07 10.17
CA SER A 181 6.75 19.81 10.71
C SER A 181 6.94 18.36 11.08
N ILE A 182 8.14 17.83 10.85
CA ILE A 182 8.48 16.43 11.13
C ILE A 182 9.31 16.36 12.41
N ASN A 183 8.68 15.93 13.51
CA ASN A 183 9.41 15.50 14.69
C ASN A 183 9.81 14.03 14.52
N LYS A 184 11.08 13.81 14.11
CA LYS A 184 11.60 12.49 13.77
C LYS A 184 11.46 11.48 14.91
N ASN A 185 11.80 11.87 16.13
CA ASN A 185 11.77 10.97 17.28
C ASN A 185 10.34 10.55 17.62
N LYS A 186 9.38 11.49 17.55
CA LYS A 186 7.97 11.20 17.79
C LYS A 186 7.42 10.25 16.73
N ILE A 187 7.79 10.46 15.44
CA ILE A 187 7.36 9.58 14.35
C ILE A 187 7.96 8.19 14.51
N ARG A 188 9.28 8.08 14.78
CA ARG A 188 9.93 6.78 14.98
C ARG A 188 9.30 5.99 16.13
N LYS A 189 9.04 6.65 17.26
CA LYS A 189 8.32 6.03 18.39
C LYS A 189 6.94 5.53 17.98
N SER A 190 6.16 6.35 17.26
CA SER A 190 4.83 5.97 16.77
C SER A 190 4.89 4.79 15.78
N LEU A 191 5.93 4.69 14.94
CA LEU A 191 6.09 3.56 14.03
C LEU A 191 6.34 2.24 14.78
N ILE A 192 7.15 2.27 15.83
CA ILE A 192 7.39 1.10 16.70
C ILE A 192 6.09 0.69 17.38
N GLU A 193 5.37 1.64 17.97
CA GLU A 193 4.08 1.40 18.63
C GLU A 193 3.04 0.82 17.65
N ASN A 194 2.97 1.36 16.43
CA ASN A 194 2.06 0.86 15.39
C ASN A 194 2.41 -0.57 14.96
N TYR A 195 3.70 -0.88 14.82
CA TYR A 195 4.12 -2.25 14.53
C TYR A 195 3.66 -3.22 15.64
N GLN A 196 3.89 -2.85 16.92
CA GLN A 196 3.42 -3.64 18.06
C GLN A 196 1.89 -3.79 18.07
N ASP A 197 1.16 -2.71 17.82
CA ASP A 197 -0.29 -2.68 17.76
C ASP A 197 -0.88 -3.57 16.66
N ASN A 198 -0.15 -3.73 15.56
CA ASN A 198 -0.55 -4.63 14.48
C ASN A 198 -0.36 -6.10 14.82
N ILE A 199 0.68 -6.47 15.58
CA ILE A 199 1.02 -7.87 15.84
C ILE A 199 0.45 -8.40 17.18
N GLU A 200 0.35 -7.53 18.22
CA GLU A 200 -0.13 -7.91 19.56
C GLU A 200 -1.46 -8.68 19.56
N PRO A 201 -2.50 -8.27 18.80
CA PRO A 201 -3.80 -8.93 18.84
C PRO A 201 -3.79 -10.41 18.43
N PHE A 202 -2.80 -10.81 17.62
CA PHE A 202 -2.68 -12.18 17.11
C PHE A 202 -1.93 -13.12 18.04
N ASN A 203 -1.27 -12.57 19.07
CA ASN A 203 -0.42 -13.35 19.99
C ASN A 203 0.47 -14.37 19.26
N ALA A 204 1.04 -13.93 18.12
CA ALA A 204 1.89 -14.77 17.30
C ALA A 204 3.18 -15.16 18.04
N LYS A 205 3.68 -16.37 17.79
CA LYS A 205 4.95 -16.83 18.39
C LYS A 205 6.12 -15.96 17.97
N TYR A 206 6.16 -15.61 16.68
CA TYR A 206 7.18 -14.75 16.09
C TYR A 206 6.57 -13.71 15.15
N SER A 207 7.28 -12.61 14.96
CA SER A 207 6.96 -11.61 13.96
C SER A 207 8.14 -11.31 13.05
N ILE A 208 7.85 -10.98 11.79
CA ILE A 208 8.83 -10.55 10.79
C ILE A 208 8.42 -9.16 10.32
N PRO A 209 9.25 -8.12 10.54
CA PRO A 209 9.07 -6.82 9.92
C PRO A 209 9.15 -6.90 8.40
N PHE A 210 8.13 -6.36 7.71
CA PHE A 210 7.91 -6.61 6.29
C PHE A 210 7.31 -5.38 5.58
N ALA A 211 7.18 -5.41 4.25
CA ALA A 211 6.48 -4.42 3.42
C ALA A 211 6.83 -2.95 3.71
N SER A 212 8.12 -2.64 3.98
CA SER A 212 8.52 -1.28 4.37
C SER A 212 9.93 -0.88 3.94
N TYR A 213 10.54 -1.60 2.99
CA TYR A 213 11.92 -1.36 2.53
C TYR A 213 11.97 -0.41 1.32
N HIS A 214 11.19 0.68 1.37
CA HIS A 214 11.20 1.74 0.37
C HIS A 214 11.84 3.02 0.90
N TYR A 215 12.08 3.99 0.02
CA TYR A 215 12.45 5.36 0.40
C TYR A 215 11.75 6.39 -0.50
N TYR A 216 11.50 7.57 0.05
CA TYR A 216 10.89 8.69 -0.66
C TYR A 216 11.91 9.40 -1.55
N ARG A 217 11.60 9.51 -2.84
CA ARG A 217 12.42 10.17 -3.85
C ARG A 217 11.93 11.57 -4.21
N ALA A 218 10.66 11.87 -3.96
CA ALA A 218 10.10 13.18 -4.23
C ALA A 218 10.80 14.24 -3.34
N PRO A 219 11.32 15.35 -3.90
CA PRO A 219 11.99 16.39 -3.12
C PRO A 219 11.12 16.95 -2.00
N GLU A 220 9.80 17.02 -2.24
CA GLU A 220 8.79 17.53 -1.32
C GLU A 220 8.58 16.65 -0.08
N SER A 221 9.15 15.43 -0.07
CA SER A 221 8.96 14.45 1.01
C SER A 221 10.22 13.66 1.38
N SER A 222 11.35 13.96 0.76
CA SER A 222 12.62 13.25 1.02
C SER A 222 13.06 13.31 2.49
N GLU A 223 12.67 14.35 3.23
CA GLU A 223 12.88 14.50 4.67
C GLU A 223 12.26 13.36 5.50
N GLN A 224 11.17 12.74 5.01
CA GLN A 224 10.49 11.62 5.67
C GLN A 224 11.40 10.39 5.82
N ASN A 225 12.39 10.22 4.93
CA ASN A 225 13.35 9.13 5.00
C ASN A 225 14.13 9.09 6.34
N SER A 226 14.35 10.26 6.93
CA SER A 226 15.08 10.36 8.20
C SER A 226 14.24 9.98 9.42
N ALA A 227 12.92 9.86 9.25
CA ALA A 227 11.99 9.45 10.30
C ALA A 227 11.61 7.96 10.18
N MET A 228 12.04 7.26 9.13
CA MET A 228 11.82 5.81 8.99
C MET A 228 12.70 5.04 9.97
N ILE A 229 12.18 3.90 10.44
CA ILE A 229 12.89 2.99 11.33
C ILE A 229 13.50 1.82 10.55
N GLY A 230 14.53 1.19 11.13
CA GLY A 230 15.18 0.01 10.60
C GLY A 230 14.94 -1.24 11.44
N MET A 231 15.49 -2.35 10.98
CA MET A 231 15.39 -3.64 11.68
C MET A 231 15.98 -3.59 13.09
N ASP A 232 17.09 -2.87 13.29
CA ASP A 232 17.79 -2.80 14.58
C ASP A 232 16.88 -2.23 15.69
N GLU A 233 16.02 -1.27 15.36
CA GLU A 233 15.09 -0.68 16.32
C GLU A 233 13.97 -1.65 16.69
N LEU A 234 13.50 -2.45 15.73
CA LEU A 234 12.46 -3.45 15.96
C LEU A 234 12.99 -4.67 16.72
N GLN A 235 14.25 -5.03 16.56
CA GLN A 235 14.88 -6.08 17.36
C GLN A 235 14.90 -5.74 18.85
N SER A 236 14.93 -4.46 19.21
CA SER A 236 14.83 -4.02 20.61
C SER A 236 13.51 -4.41 21.29
N LEU A 237 12.47 -4.80 20.52
CA LEU A 237 11.19 -5.31 21.03
C LEU A 237 11.27 -6.73 21.60
N GLY A 238 12.41 -7.40 21.47
CA GLY A 238 12.68 -8.69 22.09
C GLY A 238 12.77 -9.87 21.11
N ASN A 239 12.96 -11.05 21.64
CA ASN A 239 13.26 -12.28 20.89
C ASN A 239 12.11 -12.81 20.03
N SER A 240 10.91 -12.25 20.12
CA SER A 240 9.77 -12.58 19.25
C SER A 240 9.92 -11.97 17.86
N VAL A 241 10.78 -10.98 17.64
CA VAL A 241 11.07 -10.41 16.33
C VAL A 241 12.21 -11.19 15.69
N ILE A 242 11.93 -11.87 14.57
CA ILE A 242 12.96 -12.61 13.81
C ILE A 242 13.85 -11.61 13.06
N PRO A 243 15.18 -11.60 13.32
CA PRO A 243 16.09 -10.62 12.74
C PRO A 243 16.54 -10.97 11.31
N ILE A 244 15.59 -11.26 10.43
CA ILE A 244 15.84 -11.66 9.03
C ILE A 244 16.04 -10.44 8.14
N LYS A 245 17.03 -10.49 7.26
CA LYS A 245 17.36 -9.44 6.27
C LYS A 245 16.83 -9.83 4.88
N LEU A 246 16.81 -8.85 3.98
CA LEU A 246 16.53 -9.12 2.57
C LEU A 246 17.61 -10.04 1.98
N GLY A 247 17.18 -11.01 1.17
CA GLY A 247 18.06 -12.06 0.62
C GLY A 247 18.27 -13.24 1.56
N GLU A 248 17.73 -13.22 2.77
CA GLU A 248 17.81 -14.31 3.73
C GLU A 248 16.53 -15.13 3.79
N ARG A 249 16.69 -16.36 4.23
CA ARG A 249 15.61 -17.34 4.48
C ARG A 249 15.60 -17.73 5.94
N VAL A 250 14.44 -17.66 6.56
CA VAL A 250 14.17 -18.33 7.83
C VAL A 250 13.53 -19.69 7.58
N SER A 251 14.08 -20.73 8.19
CA SER A 251 13.50 -22.08 8.24
C SER A 251 12.96 -22.30 9.64
N TYR A 252 11.64 -22.40 9.77
CA TYR A 252 10.95 -22.53 11.06
C TYR A 252 10.37 -23.92 11.25
N ASN A 253 10.69 -24.56 12.38
CA ASN A 253 10.11 -25.81 12.83
C ASN A 253 9.09 -25.52 13.95
N PRO A 254 7.77 -25.69 13.71
CA PRO A 254 6.76 -25.39 14.72
C PRO A 254 6.73 -26.41 15.87
N LEU A 255 7.29 -27.60 15.71
CA LEU A 255 7.34 -28.61 16.77
C LEU A 255 8.31 -28.20 17.88
N ASP A 256 9.52 -27.81 17.50
CA ASP A 256 10.57 -27.39 18.43
C ASP A 256 10.48 -25.89 18.75
N LYS A 257 9.66 -25.16 17.97
CA LYS A 257 9.54 -23.70 18.02
C LYS A 257 10.88 -22.97 17.80
N GLU A 258 11.75 -23.57 16.98
CA GLU A 258 13.05 -23.06 16.63
C GLU A 258 13.09 -22.60 15.18
N PHE A 259 14.00 -21.66 14.89
CA PHE A 259 14.26 -21.21 13.54
C PHE A 259 15.75 -21.09 13.25
N GLU A 260 16.10 -21.32 11.99
CA GLU A 260 17.43 -21.09 11.43
C GLU A 260 17.36 -20.03 10.34
N ILE A 261 18.33 -19.11 10.30
CA ILE A 261 18.44 -18.09 9.25
C ILE A 261 19.64 -18.41 8.36
N LYS A 262 19.40 -18.40 7.04
CA LYS A 262 20.43 -18.62 6.02
C LYS A 262 20.42 -17.51 4.99
N THR A 263 21.55 -16.87 4.75
CA THR A 263 21.74 -15.94 3.63
C THR A 263 21.78 -16.72 2.32
N LEU A 264 20.93 -16.35 1.36
CA LEU A 264 20.86 -16.95 0.02
C LEU A 264 21.56 -16.05 -1.00
N ILE A 265 21.26 -14.75 -0.94
CA ILE A 265 21.88 -13.74 -1.80
C ILE A 265 22.20 -12.50 -0.98
N ASP A 266 23.16 -11.71 -1.46
CA ASP A 266 23.39 -10.35 -0.95
C ASP A 266 22.49 -9.37 -1.70
N VAL A 267 21.74 -8.55 -0.93
CA VAL A 267 20.89 -7.48 -1.46
C VAL A 267 21.43 -6.15 -0.91
N PRO A 268 22.36 -5.52 -1.63
CA PRO A 268 23.03 -4.32 -1.16
C PRO A 268 22.06 -3.14 -1.05
N LYS A 269 22.40 -2.22 -0.14
CA LYS A 269 21.68 -0.95 -0.01
C LYS A 269 21.84 -0.14 -1.29
N SER A 270 20.73 0.28 -1.88
CA SER A 270 20.71 1.06 -3.10
C SER A 270 21.01 2.55 -2.82
N TYR A 271 21.51 3.25 -3.83
CA TYR A 271 21.71 4.68 -3.77
C TYR A 271 20.38 5.43 -3.75
N LYS A 272 20.25 6.42 -2.86
CA LYS A 272 19.03 7.22 -2.70
C LYS A 272 19.08 8.46 -3.56
N GLU A 273 18.53 8.38 -4.77
CA GLU A 273 18.38 9.54 -5.65
C GLU A 273 17.04 10.24 -5.44
N THR A 274 17.07 11.58 -5.35
CA THR A 274 15.88 12.40 -5.45
C THR A 274 15.48 12.61 -6.91
N ILE A 275 14.18 12.81 -7.16
CA ILE A 275 13.68 13.12 -8.49
C ILE A 275 14.17 14.51 -8.90
N LYS A 276 14.81 14.61 -10.07
CA LYS A 276 15.08 15.89 -10.72
C LYS A 276 13.87 16.30 -11.54
N ARG A 277 13.19 17.37 -11.15
CA ARG A 277 12.04 17.92 -11.87
C ARG A 277 12.54 19.02 -12.79
N SER A 278 12.46 18.83 -14.09
CA SER A 278 12.96 19.76 -15.10
C SER A 278 11.86 20.37 -15.96
N ASN A 279 10.75 19.68 -16.16
CA ASN A 279 9.70 20.10 -17.07
C ASN A 279 8.67 20.95 -16.34
N LYS A 280 8.66 22.26 -16.60
CA LYS A 280 7.58 23.15 -16.17
C LYS A 280 6.39 22.98 -17.10
N ILE A 281 5.20 23.00 -16.55
CA ILE A 281 3.93 22.95 -17.29
C ILE A 281 3.30 24.32 -17.22
N GLU A 282 2.90 24.86 -18.36
CA GLU A 282 2.28 26.18 -18.43
C GLU A 282 0.92 26.22 -17.72
N ILE A 283 0.62 27.38 -17.11
CA ILE A 283 -0.59 27.51 -16.27
C ILE A 283 -1.89 27.32 -17.07
N GLU A 284 -1.92 27.71 -18.32
CA GLU A 284 -3.06 27.54 -19.22
C GLU A 284 -3.37 26.06 -19.46
N GLU A 285 -2.35 25.24 -19.61
CA GLU A 285 -2.50 23.78 -19.74
C GLU A 285 -3.06 23.18 -18.44
N LEU A 286 -2.54 23.57 -17.29
CA LEU A 286 -3.05 23.11 -15.99
C LEU A 286 -4.52 23.52 -15.75
N ILE A 287 -4.92 24.73 -16.17
CA ILE A 287 -6.31 25.20 -16.09
C ILE A 287 -7.20 24.30 -16.96
N ASN A 288 -6.79 23.97 -18.18
CA ASN A 288 -7.58 23.14 -19.10
C ASN A 288 -7.72 21.71 -18.57
N LEU A 289 -6.63 21.07 -18.12
CA LEU A 289 -6.64 19.74 -17.53
C LEU A 289 -7.52 19.69 -16.26
N SER A 290 -7.40 20.68 -15.39
CA SER A 290 -8.20 20.77 -14.18
C SER A 290 -9.69 20.90 -14.47
N LYS A 291 -10.07 21.69 -15.49
CA LYS A 291 -11.46 21.87 -15.91
C LYS A 291 -12.09 20.54 -16.33
N ASP A 292 -11.40 19.77 -17.13
CA ASP A 292 -11.88 18.46 -17.57
C ASP A 292 -11.99 17.47 -16.40
N TYR A 293 -10.91 17.35 -15.60
CA TYR A 293 -10.85 16.42 -14.47
C TYR A 293 -11.88 16.74 -13.37
N LEU A 294 -11.89 17.96 -12.84
CA LEU A 294 -12.79 18.36 -11.75
C LEU A 294 -14.27 18.30 -12.16
N SER A 295 -14.59 18.65 -13.42
CA SER A 295 -15.94 18.51 -13.96
C SER A 295 -16.40 17.05 -14.00
N LYS A 296 -15.52 16.13 -14.39
CA LYS A 296 -15.81 14.68 -14.38
C LYS A 296 -16.01 14.16 -12.95
N VAL A 297 -15.18 14.57 -12.00
CA VAL A 297 -15.33 14.21 -10.58
C VAL A 297 -16.69 14.72 -10.06
N ASN A 298 -17.02 15.99 -10.28
CA ASN A 298 -18.28 16.56 -9.83
C ASN A 298 -19.51 15.81 -10.38
N LYS A 299 -19.55 15.57 -11.69
CA LYS A 299 -20.65 14.82 -12.32
C LYS A 299 -20.80 13.43 -11.73
N ARG A 300 -19.67 12.75 -11.47
CA ARG A 300 -19.66 11.39 -10.92
C ARG A 300 -20.24 11.33 -9.50
N PHE A 301 -20.08 12.38 -8.73
CA PHE A 301 -20.57 12.48 -7.34
C PHE A 301 -21.76 13.44 -7.19
N LEU A 302 -22.52 13.69 -8.26
CA LEU A 302 -23.74 14.52 -8.24
C LEU A 302 -23.52 15.88 -7.61
N TYR A 303 -22.39 16.52 -7.92
CA TYR A 303 -21.95 17.83 -7.43
C TYR A 303 -21.76 17.94 -5.90
N LEU A 304 -21.75 16.83 -5.18
CA LEU A 304 -21.47 16.80 -3.75
C LEU A 304 -20.10 17.42 -3.37
N PRO A 305 -19.02 17.26 -4.19
CA PRO A 305 -17.72 17.88 -3.92
C PRO A 305 -17.76 19.43 -3.87
N GLU A 306 -18.73 20.08 -4.53
CA GLU A 306 -18.88 21.54 -4.52
C GLU A 306 -19.20 22.13 -3.13
N LEU A 307 -19.72 21.32 -2.21
CA LEU A 307 -20.01 21.71 -0.83
C LEU A 307 -18.75 21.92 0.02
N PHE A 308 -17.58 21.48 -0.47
CA PHE A 308 -16.34 21.55 0.30
C PHE A 308 -15.52 22.78 -0.05
N LYS A 309 -14.74 23.25 0.94
CA LYS A 309 -13.79 24.36 0.78
C LYS A 309 -12.76 24.00 -0.28
N SER A 310 -12.37 24.98 -1.08
CA SER A 310 -11.35 24.84 -2.11
C SER A 310 -9.97 24.53 -1.52
N LEU A 311 -9.16 23.79 -2.27
CA LEU A 311 -7.77 23.50 -1.93
C LEU A 311 -6.88 24.61 -2.52
N ILE A 312 -6.03 25.22 -1.68
CA ILE A 312 -5.06 26.22 -2.11
C ILE A 312 -3.71 25.55 -2.29
N VAL A 313 -3.14 25.69 -3.48
CA VAL A 313 -1.90 25.03 -3.91
C VAL A 313 -0.89 26.09 -4.33
N ASN A 314 0.32 26.01 -3.77
CA ASN A 314 1.48 26.74 -4.27
C ASN A 314 2.18 25.89 -5.33
N ILE A 315 2.17 26.34 -6.58
CA ILE A 315 2.92 25.74 -7.70
C ILE A 315 4.29 26.42 -7.72
N TYR A 316 5.22 25.86 -6.93
CA TYR A 316 6.43 26.59 -6.55
C TYR A 316 7.41 26.85 -7.72
N ASP A 317 7.43 26.01 -8.75
CA ASP A 317 8.28 26.17 -9.94
C ASP A 317 7.77 27.27 -10.90
N LEU A 318 6.47 27.60 -10.80
CA LEU A 318 5.85 28.72 -11.52
C LEU A 318 5.79 30.00 -10.68
N GLY A 319 6.00 29.90 -9.36
CA GLY A 319 5.79 31.03 -8.44
C GLY A 319 4.33 31.46 -8.33
N LEU A 320 3.38 30.55 -8.52
CA LEU A 320 1.95 30.83 -8.57
C LEU A 320 1.21 30.16 -7.42
N ILE A 321 0.28 30.93 -6.82
CA ILE A 321 -0.70 30.37 -5.88
C ILE A 321 -2.03 30.20 -6.62
N VAL A 322 -2.60 29.01 -6.51
CA VAL A 322 -3.84 28.67 -7.19
C VAL A 322 -4.87 28.06 -6.22
N LYS A 323 -6.13 28.25 -6.57
CA LYS A 323 -7.27 27.61 -5.91
C LYS A 323 -7.82 26.51 -6.81
N LEU A 324 -7.76 25.26 -6.35
CA LEU A 324 -8.50 24.16 -6.95
C LEU A 324 -9.94 24.21 -6.43
N SER A 325 -10.89 24.41 -7.31
CA SER A 325 -12.29 24.59 -6.94
C SER A 325 -13.20 23.62 -7.66
N PHE A 326 -13.85 22.72 -6.92
CA PHE A 326 -14.92 21.90 -7.46
C PHE A 326 -16.10 22.76 -7.93
N LYS A 327 -16.44 23.83 -7.19
CA LYS A 327 -17.55 24.73 -7.55
C LYS A 327 -17.32 25.40 -8.90
N GLU A 328 -16.09 25.82 -9.17
CA GLU A 328 -15.74 26.48 -10.45
C GLU A 328 -15.31 25.47 -11.52
N ASN A 329 -15.14 24.21 -11.16
CA ASN A 329 -14.60 23.13 -12.01
C ASN A 329 -13.25 23.47 -12.67
N LYS A 330 -12.39 24.24 -12.02
CA LYS A 330 -11.09 24.66 -12.55
C LYS A 330 -10.14 25.18 -11.50
N ILE A 331 -8.90 25.37 -11.91
CA ILE A 331 -7.90 26.17 -11.21
C ILE A 331 -8.20 27.65 -11.41
N LEU A 332 -8.10 28.41 -10.33
CA LEU A 332 -8.17 29.87 -10.33
C LEU A 332 -6.89 30.44 -9.74
N LEU A 333 -6.30 31.39 -10.43
CA LEU A 333 -5.16 32.14 -9.91
C LEU A 333 -5.56 33.00 -8.70
N LEU A 334 -4.71 32.99 -7.70
CA LEU A 334 -4.87 33.82 -6.51
C LEU A 334 -3.70 34.79 -6.38
N ARG A 335 -3.91 35.85 -5.60
CA ARG A 335 -2.82 36.73 -5.17
C ARG A 335 -1.97 36.00 -4.13
N ASP A 336 -0.82 36.56 -3.80
CA ASP A 336 0.09 36.01 -2.79
C ASP A 336 -0.61 35.81 -1.45
N GLN A 337 -0.61 34.55 -1.00
CA GLN A 337 -1.17 34.10 0.27
C GLN A 337 -0.59 32.70 0.66
N ASP A 338 -0.86 32.26 1.87
CA ASP A 338 -0.47 30.92 2.32
C ASP A 338 -1.22 29.81 1.58
N SER A 339 -0.61 28.64 1.45
CA SER A 339 -1.15 27.45 0.77
C SER A 339 -1.42 26.31 1.75
N HIS A 340 -2.30 25.37 1.34
CA HIS A 340 -2.49 24.08 2.02
C HIS A 340 -1.37 23.10 1.64
N ILE A 341 -0.98 23.08 0.36
CA ILE A 341 0.08 22.22 -0.15
C ILE A 341 0.97 22.98 -1.13
N ASN A 342 2.21 22.52 -1.26
CA ASN A 342 3.16 23.00 -2.26
C ASN A 342 3.56 21.82 -3.15
N MET A 343 3.53 22.00 -4.46
CA MET A 343 3.90 20.97 -5.44
C MET A 343 4.46 21.59 -6.72
N HIS A 344 5.11 20.78 -7.51
CA HIS A 344 5.60 21.14 -8.83
C HIS A 344 4.49 21.07 -9.88
N SER A 345 4.53 21.93 -10.91
CA SER A 345 3.52 21.97 -11.99
C SER A 345 3.32 20.61 -12.67
N SER A 346 4.41 19.89 -12.95
CA SER A 346 4.34 18.54 -13.56
C SER A 346 3.69 17.47 -12.68
N VAL A 347 3.63 17.67 -11.38
CA VAL A 347 2.89 16.78 -10.47
C VAL A 347 1.40 17.03 -10.59
N LEU A 348 1.01 18.31 -10.62
CA LEU A 348 -0.39 18.70 -10.78
C LEU A 348 -0.94 18.29 -12.15
N GLU A 349 -0.12 18.38 -13.20
CA GLU A 349 -0.43 17.87 -14.53
C GLU A 349 -0.73 16.36 -14.46
N LYS A 350 0.17 15.57 -13.88
CA LYS A 350 -0.01 14.12 -13.73
C LYS A 350 -1.21 13.75 -12.87
N TRP A 351 -1.48 14.50 -11.82
CA TRP A 351 -2.68 14.29 -11.00
C TRP A 351 -3.96 14.31 -11.85
N PHE A 352 -4.06 15.24 -12.79
CA PHE A 352 -5.26 15.40 -13.61
C PHE A 352 -5.29 14.57 -14.89
N SER A 353 -4.13 14.17 -15.42
CA SER A 353 -4.01 13.49 -16.71
C SER A 353 -3.77 11.98 -16.62
N SER A 354 -3.16 11.51 -15.52
CA SER A 354 -2.76 10.10 -15.39
C SER A 354 -3.87 9.23 -14.85
N LEU A 355 -3.89 7.98 -15.27
CA LEU A 355 -4.68 6.94 -14.62
C LEU A 355 -4.14 6.75 -13.19
N TYR A 356 -5.02 6.80 -12.19
CA TYR A 356 -4.64 6.78 -10.78
C TYR A 356 -3.70 7.93 -10.35
N GLY A 357 -3.83 9.10 -10.97
CA GLY A 357 -2.97 10.27 -10.69
C GLY A 357 -3.02 10.72 -9.24
N THR A 358 -4.16 10.56 -8.56
CA THR A 358 -4.30 10.86 -7.14
C THR A 358 -3.47 9.91 -6.28
N ASP A 359 -3.52 8.60 -6.52
CA ASP A 359 -2.73 7.61 -5.79
C ASP A 359 -1.24 7.86 -6.02
N GLN A 360 -0.81 8.08 -7.27
CA GLN A 360 0.58 8.40 -7.60
C GLN A 360 1.06 9.66 -6.85
N THR A 361 0.23 10.69 -6.78
CA THR A 361 0.58 11.95 -6.09
C THR A 361 0.63 11.78 -4.57
N CYS A 362 -0.32 11.08 -3.99
CA CYS A 362 -0.48 10.99 -2.53
C CYS A 362 0.40 9.92 -1.91
N VAL A 363 0.40 8.71 -2.47
CA VAL A 363 1.25 7.61 -2.00
C VAL A 363 2.72 7.88 -2.35
N GLY A 364 2.99 8.38 -3.57
CA GLY A 364 4.32 8.85 -3.97
C GLY A 364 4.83 10.06 -3.20
N ALA A 365 3.96 10.69 -2.40
CA ALA A 365 4.26 11.84 -1.55
C ALA A 365 4.87 13.04 -2.31
N HIS A 366 4.32 13.38 -3.47
CA HIS A 366 4.81 14.39 -4.41
C HIS A 366 4.44 15.84 -4.05
N PHE A 367 4.12 16.11 -2.80
CA PHE A 367 3.82 17.48 -2.30
C PHE A 367 4.32 17.65 -0.88
N SER A 368 4.48 18.91 -0.45
CA SER A 368 4.67 19.25 0.97
C SER A 368 3.45 19.96 1.53
N ILE A 369 3.27 19.90 2.85
CA ILE A 369 2.19 20.64 3.53
C ILE A 369 2.60 22.10 3.67
N GLY A 370 1.72 23.02 3.25
CA GLY A 370 1.88 24.45 3.38
C GLY A 370 1.42 24.98 4.75
N LYS A 371 1.55 26.29 4.97
CA LYS A 371 1.23 26.94 6.26
C LYS A 371 -0.24 26.85 6.68
N LEU A 372 -1.18 26.75 5.73
CA LEU A 372 -2.60 26.54 6.05
C LEU A 372 -2.92 25.12 6.55
N GLY A 373 -1.90 24.25 6.59
CA GLY A 373 -2.08 22.86 6.99
C GLY A 373 -2.93 22.05 6.02
N ARG A 374 -3.31 20.83 6.44
CA ARG A 374 -4.02 19.86 5.57
C ARG A 374 -5.43 20.30 5.13
N GLY A 375 -6.12 21.13 5.93
CA GLY A 375 -7.43 21.71 5.60
C GLY A 375 -8.37 20.80 4.78
N PRO A 376 -8.77 21.24 3.57
CA PRO A 376 -9.67 20.49 2.69
C PRO A 376 -9.00 19.31 1.95
N LEU A 377 -7.68 19.14 2.06
CA LEU A 377 -6.88 18.18 1.27
C LEU A 377 -7.43 16.75 1.36
N VAL A 378 -7.76 16.27 2.57
CA VAL A 378 -8.25 14.89 2.76
C VAL A 378 -9.52 14.64 1.96
N LYS A 379 -10.45 15.60 1.94
CA LYS A 379 -11.71 15.49 1.18
C LYS A 379 -11.45 15.48 -0.33
N TYR A 380 -10.52 16.34 -0.80
CA TYR A 380 -10.10 16.37 -2.20
C TYR A 380 -9.52 15.01 -2.62
N ILE A 381 -8.56 14.50 -1.85
CA ILE A 381 -7.96 13.19 -2.10
C ILE A 381 -9.04 12.11 -2.14
N THR A 382 -9.95 12.07 -1.17
CA THR A 382 -11.00 11.04 -1.11
C THR A 382 -11.86 11.01 -2.38
N PHE A 383 -12.39 12.16 -2.83
CA PHE A 383 -13.21 12.18 -4.05
C PHE A 383 -12.42 11.85 -5.30
N CYS A 384 -11.19 12.35 -5.40
CA CYS A 384 -10.32 12.07 -6.53
C CYS A 384 -9.91 10.59 -6.57
N MET A 385 -9.56 9.97 -5.44
CA MET A 385 -9.26 8.54 -5.36
C MET A 385 -10.48 7.66 -5.71
N LEU A 386 -11.64 7.99 -5.20
CA LEU A 386 -12.87 7.26 -5.57
C LEU A 386 -13.14 7.37 -7.07
N PHE A 387 -12.93 8.55 -7.66
CA PHE A 387 -13.09 8.77 -9.10
C PHE A 387 -12.07 7.96 -9.91
N ASP A 388 -10.78 8.01 -9.56
CA ASP A 388 -9.70 7.28 -10.22
C ASP A 388 -9.96 5.76 -10.17
N ASN A 389 -10.51 5.27 -9.06
CA ASN A 389 -10.93 3.86 -8.87
C ASN A 389 -12.28 3.54 -9.50
N LYS A 390 -12.83 4.43 -10.34
CA LYS A 390 -14.11 4.24 -11.05
C LYS A 390 -15.31 4.02 -10.15
N LEU A 391 -15.21 4.42 -8.89
CA LEU A 391 -16.32 4.46 -7.96
C LEU A 391 -17.13 5.75 -8.16
N ASP A 392 -18.43 5.65 -8.01
CA ASP A 392 -19.35 6.79 -8.02
C ASP A 392 -20.44 6.61 -6.96
N LEU A 393 -21.20 7.69 -6.72
CA LEU A 393 -22.23 7.66 -5.71
C LEU A 393 -23.31 6.59 -6.01
N VAL A 394 -23.64 6.37 -7.29
CA VAL A 394 -24.64 5.38 -7.71
C VAL A 394 -24.12 3.96 -7.46
N ILE A 395 -22.84 3.70 -7.77
CA ILE A 395 -22.21 2.41 -7.48
C ILE A 395 -22.16 2.18 -5.96
N LEU A 396 -21.73 3.18 -5.17
CA LEU A 396 -21.70 3.09 -3.72
C LEU A 396 -23.08 2.82 -3.12
N LEU A 397 -24.13 3.51 -3.60
CA LEU A 397 -25.52 3.26 -3.18
C LEU A 397 -25.98 1.85 -3.62
N LYS A 398 -25.72 1.44 -4.86
CA LYS A 398 -26.04 0.09 -5.34
C LYS A 398 -25.38 -1.00 -4.50
N MET A 399 -24.15 -0.78 -4.01
CA MET A 399 -23.47 -1.73 -3.13
C MET A 399 -24.25 -1.99 -1.84
N LEU A 400 -25.00 -1.00 -1.31
CA LEU A 400 -25.84 -1.17 -0.12
C LEU A 400 -27.07 -2.08 -0.37
N PHE A 401 -27.52 -2.23 -1.62
CA PHE A 401 -28.77 -2.92 -1.99
C PHE A 401 -28.56 -4.16 -2.87
N THR A 402 -27.31 -4.56 -3.16
CA THR A 402 -27.01 -5.75 -3.96
C THR A 402 -26.36 -6.83 -3.11
N TYR A 403 -26.61 -8.11 -3.45
CA TYR A 403 -25.97 -9.24 -2.78
C TYR A 403 -24.43 -9.13 -2.79
N LYS A 404 -23.84 -8.72 -3.93
CA LYS A 404 -22.38 -8.53 -4.04
C LYS A 404 -21.87 -7.43 -3.11
N GLY A 405 -22.60 -6.33 -3.04
CA GLY A 405 -22.23 -5.22 -2.15
C GLY A 405 -22.45 -5.56 -0.68
N LEU A 406 -23.56 -6.21 -0.33
CA LEU A 406 -23.76 -6.69 1.05
C LEU A 406 -22.69 -7.69 1.46
N LYS A 407 -22.31 -8.61 0.57
CA LYS A 407 -21.18 -9.53 0.78
C LYS A 407 -19.86 -8.78 0.97
N PHE A 408 -19.60 -7.72 0.19
CA PHE A 408 -18.43 -6.87 0.35
C PHE A 408 -18.36 -6.23 1.74
N PHE A 409 -19.46 -5.62 2.22
CA PHE A 409 -19.52 -5.03 3.57
C PHE A 409 -19.43 -6.09 4.66
N PHE A 410 -20.10 -7.22 4.51
CA PHE A 410 -20.02 -8.32 5.46
C PHE A 410 -18.60 -8.88 5.58
N ASN A 411 -17.89 -9.01 4.47
CA ASN A 411 -16.50 -9.49 4.48
C ASN A 411 -15.52 -8.51 5.14
N ARG A 412 -15.92 -7.23 5.29
CA ARG A 412 -15.16 -6.15 5.96
C ARG A 412 -15.80 -5.68 7.27
N ARG A 413 -16.66 -6.50 7.87
CA ARG A 413 -17.40 -6.14 9.08
C ARG A 413 -16.48 -5.72 10.24
N GLU A 414 -15.31 -6.33 10.38
CA GLU A 414 -14.34 -5.98 11.41
C GLU A 414 -13.80 -4.57 11.23
N GLU A 415 -13.47 -4.20 9.99
CA GLU A 415 -13.04 -2.84 9.64
C GLU A 415 -14.14 -1.82 9.95
N ILE A 416 -15.38 -2.11 9.52
CA ILE A 416 -16.53 -1.23 9.72
C ILE A 416 -16.82 -1.06 11.22
N ILE A 417 -16.87 -2.15 11.98
CA ILE A 417 -17.07 -2.12 13.44
C ILE A 417 -15.93 -1.36 14.12
N GLY A 418 -14.69 -1.63 13.70
CA GLY A 418 -13.52 -0.92 14.21
C GLY A 418 -13.62 0.59 13.98
N LEU A 419 -14.01 1.02 12.78
CA LEU A 419 -14.21 2.45 12.46
C LEU A 419 -15.33 3.09 13.29
N MET A 420 -16.43 2.37 13.51
CA MET A 420 -17.55 2.86 14.32
C MET A 420 -17.16 3.02 15.80
N LEU A 421 -16.37 2.09 16.35
CA LEU A 421 -16.02 2.09 17.77
C LEU A 421 -14.84 3.02 18.11
N THR A 422 -13.92 3.26 17.17
CA THR A 422 -12.69 4.02 17.42
C THR A 422 -12.70 5.45 16.89
N ARG A 423 -13.78 5.88 16.25
CA ARG A 423 -13.93 7.22 15.59
C ARG A 423 -12.84 7.58 14.58
N SER A 424 -12.14 6.66 14.04
CA SER A 424 -11.28 6.66 12.83
C SER A 424 -9.87 6.09 13.06
N VAL A 425 -9.48 5.15 12.23
CA VAL A 425 -8.10 4.63 12.19
C VAL A 425 -7.11 5.73 11.77
N MET A 426 -7.55 6.69 10.94
CA MET A 426 -6.72 7.85 10.56
C MET A 426 -6.57 8.89 11.68
N ALA A 427 -7.44 8.91 12.69
CA ALA A 427 -7.33 9.85 13.80
C ALA A 427 -6.22 9.46 14.80
N ASP A 428 -5.85 8.19 14.90
CA ASP A 428 -4.78 7.75 15.80
C ASP A 428 -3.39 8.15 15.28
N TYR A 429 -3.19 8.21 13.94
CA TYR A 429 -2.01 8.83 13.33
C TYR A 429 -1.97 10.37 13.47
N GLN A 430 -3.04 10.99 13.96
CA GLN A 430 -3.27 12.45 13.92
C GLN A 430 -3.64 13.05 15.29
N LYS A 431 -3.88 12.24 16.32
CA LYS A 431 -4.10 12.73 17.67
C LYS A 431 -2.75 13.09 18.27
N GLU A 432 -2.49 14.34 18.29
CA GLU A 432 -1.69 15.16 19.18
C GLU A 432 -1.23 16.43 18.43
N GLU A 433 -2.09 17.41 18.39
CA GLU A 433 -1.79 18.83 18.54
C GLU A 433 -2.44 19.32 19.81
#